data_dc63baf5d4d187a2f96cb0082d4b82b7
#
_entry.id   dc63baf5d4d187a2f96cb0082d4b82b7
#
_cell.length_a   1.000
_cell.length_b   1.000
_cell.length_c   1.000
_cell.angle_alpha   90.00
_cell.angle_beta   90.00
_cell.angle_gamma   90.00
#
_symmetry.space_group_name_H-M   'P 1'
#
loop_
_entity.id
_entity.type
_entity.pdbx_description
1 polymer ?
#
loop_
_entity_poly.entity_id
_entity_poly.type
_entity_poly.pdbx_seq_one_letter_code
_entity_poly.pdbx_strand_id
1 'polypeptide(L)'
;MRSFHQMERLLRRACRVVVALSLVGCPGIAVADDDMKLTPTQIESLGIRVVHPVSSRTDQTLPYPAQIVVPTPQLWVVSTPVAGMVTNLAVARGDRVSAGQPLLTLESQGFVSLQRDYLHAVAQEVLANQQLKRNADLFEGKAVPQRVLEASQAEARQATIAVAERRQMLRLAGLSDDAISRLASDAAISGTLTVNAPQTGSVVEIAVSPGQRLEQSAPLVKLARLSPLWAEIAIPAANIRAIRTGARVEVEGYATPGRVVLISETTDAATQTILVRAEVPNSGQLHPGQTASVRLSFLSEGESAWEIPYSGLVRRGEQSWIFKAIEGGFRLVSVTLLAEDQDHVVISGPISDKDEVAIAGISALRGILSRLGAGQ
;
A
#
# COMPACT_ATOMS: atom_id res chain seq x y z
N MET A 1 6.94 51.58 3.53
CA MET A 1 5.70 50.98 3.04
C MET A 1 5.24 51.60 1.72
N ARG A 2 6.10 51.89 0.74
CA ARG A 2 5.70 52.43 -0.58
C ARG A 2 6.37 51.74 -1.79
N SER A 3 7.03 50.58 -1.58
CA SER A 3 7.78 49.88 -2.62
C SER A 3 7.16 48.54 -3.06
N PHE A 4 6.10 48.05 -2.46
CA PHE A 4 5.49 46.74 -2.79
C PHE A 4 4.34 46.81 -3.81
N HIS A 5 3.80 47.99 -4.07
CA HIS A 5 2.66 48.16 -4.99
C HIS A 5 3.01 48.48 -6.47
N GLN A 6 4.29 48.65 -6.75
CA GLN A 6 4.74 48.94 -8.15
C GLN A 6 5.17 47.65 -8.90
N MET A 7 5.48 46.58 -8.18
CA MET A 7 5.93 45.31 -8.79
C MET A 7 4.76 44.44 -9.26
N GLU A 8 3.55 44.60 -8.69
CA GLU A 8 2.37 43.85 -9.11
C GLU A 8 1.72 44.35 -10.41
N ARG A 9 1.98 45.60 -10.82
CA ARG A 9 1.42 46.16 -12.06
C ARG A 9 2.25 45.85 -13.31
N LEU A 10 3.52 45.46 -13.16
CA LEU A 10 4.39 45.06 -14.26
C LEU A 10 4.23 43.58 -14.63
N LEU A 11 3.83 42.72 -13.71
CA LEU A 11 3.58 41.30 -14.00
C LEU A 11 2.23 41.04 -14.71
N ARG A 12 1.27 41.97 -14.66
CA ARG A 12 -0.03 41.81 -15.34
C ARG A 12 -0.06 42.27 -16.80
N ARG A 13 1.01 42.91 -17.30
CA ARG A 13 1.11 43.32 -18.72
C ARG A 13 1.98 42.43 -19.60
N ALA A 14 2.73 41.49 -19.01
CA ALA A 14 3.56 40.54 -19.77
C ALA A 14 2.84 39.21 -20.10
N CYS A 15 1.62 39.00 -19.64
CA CYS A 15 0.88 37.73 -19.80
C CYS A 15 -0.23 37.80 -20.87
N ARG A 16 -0.18 38.77 -21.82
CA ARG A 16 -1.21 38.91 -22.85
C ARG A 16 -0.75 38.86 -24.31
N VAL A 17 0.50 38.48 -24.57
CA VAL A 17 1.04 38.45 -25.97
C VAL A 17 1.75 37.11 -26.30
N VAL A 18 1.55 36.01 -25.60
CA VAL A 18 2.07 34.68 -26.01
C VAL A 18 0.99 33.63 -25.84
N VAL A 19 -0.14 33.80 -26.50
CA VAL A 19 -1.13 32.72 -26.76
C VAL A 19 -1.60 32.86 -28.20
N ALA A 20 -0.67 32.72 -29.13
CA ALA A 20 -0.99 32.42 -30.51
C ALA A 20 0.33 32.00 -31.19
N LEU A 21 0.68 30.76 -31.13
CA LEU A 21 1.42 29.95 -32.11
C LEU A 21 2.15 28.81 -31.39
N SER A 22 1.54 27.65 -31.38
CA SER A 22 2.19 26.35 -31.49
C SER A 22 1.16 25.25 -31.21
N LEU A 23 0.14 25.17 -32.02
CA LEU A 23 -0.43 23.89 -32.41
C LEU A 23 0.55 23.24 -33.41
N VAL A 24 1.73 22.88 -32.92
CA VAL A 24 2.54 21.87 -33.59
C VAL A 24 1.96 20.55 -33.10
N GLY A 25 1.17 19.93 -33.98
CA GLY A 25 0.67 18.59 -33.79
C GLY A 25 1.81 17.67 -33.39
N CYS A 26 1.67 16.98 -32.27
CA CYS A 26 2.31 15.70 -32.08
C CYS A 26 2.02 14.89 -33.34
N PRO A 27 3.01 14.39 -34.08
CA PRO A 27 2.74 13.32 -35.02
C PRO A 27 2.28 12.17 -34.16
N GLY A 28 0.94 11.95 -34.11
CA GLY A 28 0.43 10.65 -33.77
C GLY A 28 1.25 9.69 -34.61
N ILE A 29 1.91 8.75 -33.98
CA ILE A 29 2.47 7.59 -34.68
C ILE A 29 1.23 6.94 -35.30
N ALA A 30 0.98 7.31 -36.56
CA ALA A 30 0.06 6.58 -37.40
C ALA A 30 0.69 5.18 -37.47
N VAL A 31 0.10 4.24 -36.71
CA VAL A 31 0.29 2.82 -36.96
C VAL A 31 -0.18 2.70 -38.42
N ALA A 32 0.77 2.59 -39.34
CA ALA A 32 0.45 2.32 -40.71
C ALA A 32 -0.38 1.06 -40.69
N ASP A 33 -1.62 1.18 -41.13
CA ASP A 33 -2.56 0.07 -41.30
C ASP A 33 -2.03 -0.70 -42.53
N ASP A 34 -1.01 -1.53 -42.29
CA ASP A 34 -0.30 -2.30 -43.35
C ASP A 34 -1.18 -3.47 -43.81
N ASP A 35 -2.36 -3.12 -44.35
CA ASP A 35 -3.28 -4.08 -44.92
C ASP A 35 -2.75 -4.58 -46.29
N MET A 36 -2.37 -5.81 -46.31
CA MET A 36 -1.92 -6.48 -47.52
C MET A 36 -3.14 -7.09 -48.27
N LYS A 37 -3.56 -6.50 -49.34
CA LYS A 37 -4.63 -7.03 -50.17
C LYS A 37 -4.11 -8.18 -51.04
N LEU A 38 -4.73 -9.34 -50.92
CA LEU A 38 -4.38 -10.55 -51.65
C LEU A 38 -5.67 -11.21 -52.17
N THR A 39 -5.64 -11.62 -53.43
CA THR A 39 -6.74 -12.39 -53.98
C THR A 39 -6.68 -13.86 -53.51
N PRO A 40 -7.80 -14.60 -53.48
CA PRO A 40 -7.81 -16.01 -53.07
C PRO A 40 -6.83 -16.87 -53.86
N THR A 41 -6.69 -16.62 -55.17
CA THR A 41 -5.74 -17.31 -56.06
C THR A 41 -4.28 -17.03 -55.66
N GLN A 42 -3.99 -15.82 -55.20
CA GLN A 42 -2.65 -15.46 -54.70
C GLN A 42 -2.36 -16.14 -53.36
N ILE A 43 -3.33 -16.21 -52.46
CA ILE A 43 -3.19 -16.88 -51.16
C ILE A 43 -2.84 -18.36 -51.39
N GLU A 44 -3.52 -19.02 -52.30
CA GLU A 44 -3.27 -20.42 -52.64
C GLU A 44 -1.91 -20.63 -53.33
N SER A 45 -1.55 -19.77 -54.29
CA SER A 45 -0.28 -19.85 -55.00
C SER A 45 0.95 -19.59 -54.12
N LEU A 46 0.82 -18.78 -53.05
CA LEU A 46 1.84 -18.49 -52.09
C LEU A 46 1.93 -19.51 -50.94
N GLY A 47 1.05 -20.53 -50.98
CA GLY A 47 1.02 -21.60 -49.96
C GLY A 47 0.69 -21.09 -48.54
N ILE A 48 -0.10 -20.01 -48.44
CA ILE A 48 -0.48 -19.45 -47.15
C ILE A 48 -1.54 -20.38 -46.54
N ARG A 49 -1.26 -20.81 -45.30
CA ARG A 49 -2.24 -21.55 -44.48
C ARG A 49 -2.51 -20.77 -43.20
N VAL A 50 -3.75 -20.80 -42.78
CA VAL A 50 -4.25 -20.11 -41.60
C VAL A 50 -4.75 -21.11 -40.55
N VAL A 51 -4.78 -20.69 -39.30
CA VAL A 51 -5.30 -21.45 -38.16
C VAL A 51 -6.04 -20.50 -37.25
N HIS A 52 -7.07 -20.98 -36.58
CA HIS A 52 -7.69 -20.24 -35.47
C HIS A 52 -6.82 -20.34 -34.21
N PRO A 53 -6.54 -19.22 -33.53
CA PRO A 53 -5.88 -19.24 -32.23
C PRO A 53 -6.71 -20.03 -31.24
N VAL A 54 -6.07 -20.85 -30.45
CA VAL A 54 -6.72 -21.61 -29.39
C VAL A 54 -6.54 -20.84 -28.06
N SER A 55 -7.62 -20.67 -27.31
CA SER A 55 -7.51 -20.05 -25.98
C SER A 55 -6.54 -20.85 -25.11
N SER A 56 -5.45 -20.21 -24.74
CA SER A 56 -4.45 -20.86 -23.89
C SER A 56 -4.83 -20.70 -22.42
N ARG A 57 -4.77 -21.82 -21.68
CA ARG A 57 -4.85 -21.82 -20.23
C ARG A 57 -3.47 -21.66 -19.59
N THR A 58 -2.41 -21.66 -20.39
CA THR A 58 -1.02 -21.55 -19.94
C THR A 58 -0.59 -20.08 -19.94
N ASP A 59 -1.27 -19.29 -19.14
CA ASP A 59 -0.94 -17.88 -18.90
C ASP A 59 -0.09 -17.69 -17.64
N GLN A 60 0.30 -18.79 -16.98
CA GLN A 60 0.97 -18.76 -15.69
C GLN A 60 2.46 -19.08 -15.82
N THR A 61 3.25 -18.49 -14.95
CA THR A 61 4.67 -18.80 -14.79
C THR A 61 4.87 -20.20 -14.22
N LEU A 62 6.10 -20.69 -14.31
CA LEU A 62 6.57 -21.74 -13.41
C LEU A 62 6.39 -21.28 -11.95
N PRO A 63 6.21 -22.23 -11.02
CA PRO A 63 6.04 -21.89 -9.62
C PRO A 63 7.32 -21.23 -9.06
N TYR A 64 7.14 -20.12 -8.36
CA TYR A 64 8.21 -19.42 -7.64
C TYR A 64 8.01 -19.57 -6.13
N PRO A 65 9.08 -19.68 -5.35
CA PRO A 65 8.99 -19.62 -3.90
C PRO A 65 8.61 -18.19 -3.48
N ALA A 66 7.65 -18.08 -2.55
CA ALA A 66 7.23 -16.84 -1.96
C ALA A 66 7.23 -16.92 -0.44
N GLN A 67 7.64 -15.88 0.22
CA GLN A 67 7.51 -15.74 1.66
C GLN A 67 6.21 -14.98 1.99
N ILE A 68 5.38 -15.57 2.85
CA ILE A 68 4.15 -14.92 3.32
C ILE A 68 4.49 -14.02 4.51
N VAL A 69 4.21 -12.71 4.38
CA VAL A 69 4.54 -11.73 5.41
C VAL A 69 3.32 -10.87 5.77
N VAL A 70 3.35 -10.32 6.98
CA VAL A 70 2.36 -9.31 7.37
C VAL A 70 2.72 -7.98 6.72
N PRO A 71 1.78 -7.29 6.06
CA PRO A 71 2.00 -5.93 5.59
C PRO A 71 2.47 -5.00 6.70
N THR A 72 3.54 -4.23 6.47
CA THR A 72 4.08 -3.31 7.48
C THR A 72 3.02 -2.37 8.10
N PRO A 73 2.05 -1.81 7.33
CA PRO A 73 0.98 -0.98 7.91
C PRO A 73 -0.01 -1.75 8.78
N GLN A 74 0.04 -3.07 8.78
CA GLN A 74 -0.83 -3.96 9.58
C GLN A 74 -0.12 -4.56 10.79
N LEU A 75 1.08 -4.08 11.12
CA LEU A 75 1.86 -4.53 12.25
C LEU A 75 1.98 -3.40 13.28
N TRP A 76 1.60 -3.66 14.53
CA TRP A 76 1.69 -2.70 15.63
C TRP A 76 2.52 -3.27 16.76
N VAL A 77 3.48 -2.49 17.20
CA VAL A 77 4.25 -2.78 18.43
C VAL A 77 3.61 -1.99 19.57
N VAL A 78 3.03 -2.70 20.52
CA VAL A 78 2.52 -2.10 21.76
C VAL A 78 3.69 -2.02 22.73
N SER A 79 4.01 -0.81 23.20
CA SER A 79 5.09 -0.54 24.15
C SER A 79 4.55 -0.02 25.46
N THR A 80 5.31 -0.16 26.55
CA THR A 80 4.91 0.40 27.84
C THR A 80 5.05 1.93 27.87
N PRO A 81 4.01 2.67 28.28
CA PRO A 81 4.08 4.12 28.38
C PRO A 81 4.92 4.61 29.59
N VAL A 82 5.09 3.77 30.60
CA VAL A 82 5.82 4.06 31.84
C VAL A 82 6.67 2.88 32.25
N ALA A 83 7.76 3.13 32.98
CA ALA A 83 8.55 2.06 33.58
C ALA A 83 7.75 1.33 34.66
N GLY A 84 7.91 0.00 34.79
CA GLY A 84 7.18 -0.78 35.79
C GLY A 84 7.49 -2.27 35.72
N MET A 85 6.81 -3.05 36.55
CA MET A 85 6.92 -4.50 36.61
C MET A 85 5.62 -5.14 36.05
N VAL A 86 5.77 -6.11 35.15
CA VAL A 86 4.62 -6.88 34.63
C VAL A 86 4.05 -7.75 35.73
N THR A 87 2.79 -7.55 36.12
CA THR A 87 2.12 -8.33 37.16
C THR A 87 1.30 -9.46 36.57
N ASN A 88 0.65 -9.21 35.42
CA ASN A 88 -0.18 -10.21 34.78
C ASN A 88 -0.14 -10.05 33.27
N LEU A 89 -0.21 -11.17 32.54
CA LEU A 89 -0.36 -11.24 31.10
C LEU A 89 -1.70 -11.89 30.78
N ALA A 90 -2.59 -11.13 30.12
CA ALA A 90 -3.96 -11.53 29.86
C ALA A 90 -4.14 -12.22 28.50
N VAL A 91 -3.09 -12.29 27.67
CA VAL A 91 -3.13 -12.83 26.30
C VAL A 91 -1.97 -13.78 26.05
N ALA A 92 -2.17 -14.70 25.11
CA ALA A 92 -1.15 -15.62 24.62
C ALA A 92 -0.83 -15.36 23.14
N ARG A 93 0.31 -15.86 22.67
CA ARG A 93 0.67 -15.81 21.24
C ARG A 93 -0.36 -16.61 20.45
N GLY A 94 -0.87 -16.00 19.38
CA GLY A 94 -1.92 -16.56 18.53
C GLY A 94 -3.33 -16.08 18.87
N ASP A 95 -3.55 -15.48 20.04
CA ASP A 95 -4.86 -14.98 20.43
C ASP A 95 -5.33 -13.85 19.51
N ARG A 96 -6.65 -13.79 19.30
CA ARG A 96 -7.31 -12.63 18.70
C ARG A 96 -7.73 -11.65 19.77
N VAL A 97 -7.44 -10.39 19.56
CA VAL A 97 -7.79 -9.30 20.46
C VAL A 97 -8.60 -8.24 19.74
N SER A 98 -9.53 -7.63 20.47
CA SER A 98 -10.29 -6.47 20.01
C SER A 98 -9.65 -5.17 20.49
N ALA A 99 -9.89 -4.06 19.79
CA ALA A 99 -9.47 -2.73 20.25
C ALA A 99 -10.01 -2.47 21.66
N GLY A 100 -9.15 -1.96 22.56
CA GLY A 100 -9.49 -1.73 23.96
C GLY A 100 -9.40 -2.95 24.89
N GLN A 101 -9.21 -4.16 24.36
CA GLN A 101 -9.08 -5.37 25.19
C GLN A 101 -7.78 -5.34 26.00
N PRO A 102 -7.81 -5.67 27.31
CA PRO A 102 -6.62 -5.77 28.12
C PRO A 102 -5.61 -6.80 27.59
N LEU A 103 -4.36 -6.41 27.47
CA LEU A 103 -3.23 -7.26 27.07
C LEU A 103 -2.43 -7.73 28.28
N LEU A 104 -2.11 -6.80 29.16
CA LEU A 104 -1.35 -7.05 30.38
C LEU A 104 -1.56 -5.94 31.41
N THR A 105 -1.12 -6.20 32.64
CA THR A 105 -1.07 -5.20 33.70
C THR A 105 0.36 -4.98 34.19
N LEU A 106 0.66 -3.73 34.51
CA LEU A 106 1.94 -3.26 35.04
C LEU A 106 1.73 -2.64 36.42
N GLU A 107 2.65 -2.87 37.35
CA GLU A 107 2.78 -2.11 38.56
C GLU A 107 3.90 -1.05 38.38
N SER A 108 3.54 0.23 38.52
CA SER A 108 4.42 1.34 38.17
C SER A 108 4.36 2.48 39.16
N GLN A 109 5.52 2.81 39.74
CA GLN A 109 5.68 4.01 40.59
C GLN A 109 5.53 5.29 39.75
N GLY A 110 6.00 5.28 38.49
CA GLY A 110 5.84 6.42 37.58
C GLY A 110 4.36 6.74 37.32
N PHE A 111 3.53 5.71 37.23
CA PHE A 111 2.10 5.87 37.06
C PHE A 111 1.41 6.47 38.31
N VAL A 112 1.83 6.04 39.50
CA VAL A 112 1.40 6.65 40.78
C VAL A 112 1.79 8.14 40.83
N SER A 113 3.02 8.48 40.42
CA SER A 113 3.47 9.87 40.37
C SER A 113 2.65 10.74 39.42
N LEU A 114 2.34 10.26 38.22
CA LEU A 114 1.49 10.98 37.27
C LEU A 114 0.09 11.28 37.82
N GLN A 115 -0.51 10.32 38.54
CA GLN A 115 -1.82 10.50 39.18
C GLN A 115 -1.78 11.52 40.31
N ARG A 116 -0.76 11.41 41.19
CA ARG A 116 -0.53 12.37 42.26
C ARG A 116 -0.36 13.80 41.71
N ASP A 117 0.47 13.95 40.68
CA ASP A 117 0.77 15.27 40.11
C ASP A 117 -0.47 15.89 39.47
N TYR A 118 -1.34 15.08 38.85
CA TYR A 118 -2.63 15.51 38.33
C TYR A 118 -3.56 15.97 39.45
N LEU A 119 -3.74 15.17 40.51
CA LEU A 119 -4.59 15.53 41.66
C LEU A 119 -4.11 16.80 42.35
N HIS A 120 -2.79 16.96 42.48
CA HIS A 120 -2.20 18.19 43.04
C HIS A 120 -2.53 19.41 42.17
N ALA A 121 -2.43 19.28 40.82
CA ALA A 121 -2.79 20.37 39.89
C ALA A 121 -4.29 20.71 39.98
N VAL A 122 -5.17 19.73 40.11
CA VAL A 122 -6.62 19.92 40.30
C VAL A 122 -6.89 20.68 41.61
N ALA A 123 -6.25 20.29 42.71
CA ALA A 123 -6.39 20.99 43.99
C ALA A 123 -5.92 22.44 43.91
N GLN A 124 -4.81 22.72 43.25
CA GLN A 124 -4.30 24.06 42.97
C GLN A 124 -5.27 24.91 42.14
N GLU A 125 -5.86 24.31 41.11
CA GLU A 125 -6.86 25.00 40.26
C GLU A 125 -8.10 25.39 41.07
N VAL A 126 -8.61 24.50 41.94
CA VAL A 126 -9.74 24.79 42.82
C VAL A 126 -9.41 25.97 43.74
N LEU A 127 -8.24 25.96 44.34
CA LEU A 127 -7.78 27.05 45.24
C LEU A 127 -7.64 28.38 44.49
N ALA A 128 -7.01 28.37 43.31
CA ALA A 128 -6.82 29.58 42.50
C ALA A 128 -8.18 30.17 42.02
N ASN A 129 -9.10 29.31 41.64
CA ASN A 129 -10.45 29.73 41.24
C ASN A 129 -11.26 30.31 42.41
N GLN A 130 -11.14 29.74 43.62
CA GLN A 130 -11.74 30.30 44.85
C GLN A 130 -11.16 31.68 45.18
N GLN A 131 -9.84 31.84 45.04
CA GLN A 131 -9.14 33.09 45.24
C GLN A 131 -9.57 34.16 44.22
N LEU A 132 -9.66 33.77 42.93
CA LEU A 132 -10.13 34.63 41.88
C LEU A 132 -11.56 35.10 42.15
N LYS A 133 -12.49 34.21 42.47
CA LYS A 133 -13.88 34.55 42.80
C LYS A 133 -13.92 35.55 43.97
N ARG A 134 -13.25 35.29 45.06
CA ARG A 134 -13.17 36.19 46.21
C ARG A 134 -12.64 37.58 45.84
N ASN A 135 -11.55 37.64 45.05
CA ASN A 135 -10.97 38.91 44.63
C ASN A 135 -11.86 39.65 43.62
N ALA A 136 -12.64 38.96 42.79
CA ALA A 136 -13.62 39.54 41.91
C ALA A 136 -14.76 40.24 42.75
N ASP A 137 -15.32 39.53 43.73
CA ASP A 137 -16.37 40.05 44.62
C ASP A 137 -15.86 41.29 45.41
N LEU A 138 -14.61 41.26 45.94
CA LEU A 138 -13.98 42.38 46.65
C LEU A 138 -13.67 43.56 45.72
N PHE A 139 -13.33 43.33 44.46
CA PHE A 139 -13.07 44.38 43.50
C PHE A 139 -14.37 45.09 43.10
N GLU A 140 -15.47 44.38 42.90
CA GLU A 140 -16.79 44.99 42.73
C GLU A 140 -17.19 45.90 43.90
N GLY A 141 -16.88 45.45 45.13
CA GLY A 141 -17.04 46.23 46.34
C GLY A 141 -16.01 47.34 46.54
N LYS A 142 -15.07 47.57 45.57
CA LYS A 142 -13.97 48.53 45.64
C LYS A 142 -13.02 48.33 46.84
N ALA A 143 -12.94 47.12 47.38
CA ALA A 143 -12.11 46.78 48.54
C ALA A 143 -10.68 46.39 48.17
N VAL A 144 -10.42 46.06 46.90
CA VAL A 144 -9.10 45.71 46.39
C VAL A 144 -8.78 46.44 45.09
N PRO A 145 -7.48 46.73 44.81
CA PRO A 145 -7.08 47.36 43.55
C PRO A 145 -7.15 46.38 42.37
N GLN A 146 -7.34 46.89 41.15
CA GLN A 146 -7.41 46.13 39.91
C GLN A 146 -6.25 45.14 39.72
N ARG A 147 -5.04 45.54 40.07
CA ARG A 147 -3.84 44.67 40.00
C ARG A 147 -3.99 43.35 40.76
N VAL A 148 -4.76 43.33 41.86
CA VAL A 148 -4.99 42.12 42.68
C VAL A 148 -5.93 41.18 41.93
N LEU A 149 -6.96 41.71 41.27
CA LEU A 149 -7.83 40.91 40.45
C LEU A 149 -7.09 40.33 39.23
N GLU A 150 -6.31 41.15 38.53
CA GLU A 150 -5.48 40.72 37.41
C GLU A 150 -4.48 39.62 37.78
N ALA A 151 -3.84 39.76 38.95
CA ALA A 151 -2.93 38.74 39.48
C ALA A 151 -3.64 37.40 39.72
N SER A 152 -4.82 37.44 40.38
CA SER A 152 -5.60 36.21 40.62
C SER A 152 -6.18 35.61 39.36
N GLN A 153 -6.51 36.41 38.35
CA GLN A 153 -6.88 35.91 37.01
C GLN A 153 -5.70 35.20 36.33
N ALA A 154 -4.50 35.74 36.43
CA ALA A 154 -3.31 35.11 35.86
C ALA A 154 -2.99 33.78 36.55
N GLU A 155 -3.10 33.73 37.89
CA GLU A 155 -2.87 32.52 38.70
C GLU A 155 -3.90 31.42 38.36
N ALA A 156 -5.18 31.76 38.25
CA ALA A 156 -6.23 30.82 37.87
C ALA A 156 -5.99 30.25 36.47
N ARG A 157 -5.62 31.11 35.50
CA ARG A 157 -5.27 30.64 34.12
C ARG A 157 -4.06 29.69 34.15
N GLN A 158 -3.04 30.02 34.93
CA GLN A 158 -1.85 29.14 35.04
C GLN A 158 -2.21 27.78 35.65
N ALA A 159 -3.05 27.75 36.68
CA ALA A 159 -3.51 26.50 37.29
C ALA A 159 -4.34 25.65 36.33
N THR A 160 -5.23 26.25 35.54
CA THR A 160 -5.99 25.54 34.51
C THR A 160 -5.08 24.94 33.44
N ILE A 161 -4.04 25.66 33.01
CA ILE A 161 -3.05 25.13 32.07
C ILE A 161 -2.31 23.93 32.66
N ALA A 162 -1.91 24.00 33.95
CA ALA A 162 -1.23 22.92 34.63
C ALA A 162 -2.11 21.64 34.71
N VAL A 163 -3.41 21.79 35.00
CA VAL A 163 -4.35 20.66 34.99
C VAL A 163 -4.43 20.04 33.60
N ALA A 164 -4.56 20.85 32.56
CA ALA A 164 -4.62 20.36 31.18
C ALA A 164 -3.35 19.60 30.77
N GLU A 165 -2.18 20.09 31.15
CA GLU A 165 -0.88 19.42 30.94
C GLU A 165 -0.84 18.05 31.63
N ARG A 166 -1.16 17.98 32.92
CA ARG A 166 -1.12 16.74 33.71
C ARG A 166 -2.17 15.73 33.21
N ARG A 167 -3.34 16.22 32.80
CA ARG A 167 -4.37 15.39 32.16
C ARG A 167 -3.87 14.75 30.88
N GLN A 168 -3.14 15.52 30.06
CA GLN A 168 -2.55 15.00 28.83
C GLN A 168 -1.49 13.91 29.10
N MET A 169 -0.68 14.07 30.17
CA MET A 169 0.28 13.04 30.56
C MET A 169 -0.40 11.72 30.94
N LEU A 170 -1.54 11.76 31.63
CA LEU A 170 -2.34 10.57 31.96
C LEU A 170 -2.95 9.91 30.72
N ARG A 171 -3.40 10.70 29.73
CA ARG A 171 -3.86 10.15 28.44
C ARG A 171 -2.73 9.44 27.70
N LEU A 172 -1.56 10.02 27.65
CA LEU A 172 -0.36 9.40 27.06
C LEU A 172 0.05 8.12 27.79
N ALA A 173 -0.23 8.03 29.08
CA ALA A 173 -0.06 6.80 29.87
C ALA A 173 -1.17 5.77 29.62
N GLY A 174 -2.15 6.07 28.76
CA GLY A 174 -3.21 5.13 28.36
C GLY A 174 -4.51 5.20 29.17
N LEU A 175 -4.70 6.20 30.03
CA LEU A 175 -5.97 6.40 30.74
C LEU A 175 -7.02 7.03 29.82
N SER A 176 -8.24 6.50 29.89
CA SER A 176 -9.39 7.15 29.26
C SER A 176 -9.83 8.42 30.01
N ASP A 177 -10.51 9.33 29.34
CA ASP A 177 -11.04 10.54 29.95
C ASP A 177 -11.98 10.25 31.12
N ASP A 178 -12.77 9.17 31.05
CA ASP A 178 -13.65 8.72 32.12
C ASP A 178 -12.86 8.23 33.35
N ALA A 179 -11.73 7.53 33.13
CA ALA A 179 -10.85 7.10 34.20
C ALA A 179 -10.18 8.29 34.88
N ILE A 180 -9.75 9.28 34.10
CA ILE A 180 -9.16 10.52 34.63
C ILE A 180 -10.20 11.34 35.43
N SER A 181 -11.43 11.39 34.96
CA SER A 181 -12.51 12.11 35.66
C SER A 181 -12.85 11.43 36.99
N ARG A 182 -12.90 10.10 37.03
CA ARG A 182 -13.07 9.32 38.26
C ARG A 182 -11.88 9.53 39.24
N LEU A 183 -10.66 9.55 38.73
CA LEU A 183 -9.51 9.86 39.56
C LEU A 183 -9.63 11.23 40.21
N ALA A 184 -10.13 12.25 39.51
CA ALA A 184 -10.34 13.57 40.05
C ALA A 184 -11.44 13.61 41.13
N SER A 185 -12.51 12.81 40.99
CA SER A 185 -13.61 12.77 42.00
C SER A 185 -13.29 11.92 43.21
N ASP A 186 -12.71 10.76 43.00
CA ASP A 186 -12.55 9.75 44.05
C ASP A 186 -11.19 9.86 44.76
N ALA A 187 -10.22 10.54 44.13
CA ALA A 187 -8.83 10.67 44.56
C ALA A 187 -8.13 9.31 44.87
N ALA A 188 -8.63 8.24 44.27
CA ALA A 188 -8.14 6.87 44.49
C ALA A 188 -6.95 6.57 43.53
N ILE A 189 -5.74 6.72 44.02
CA ILE A 189 -4.51 6.43 43.29
C ILE A 189 -4.29 4.92 43.22
N SER A 190 -4.03 4.39 42.00
CA SER A 190 -3.68 2.99 41.76
C SER A 190 -2.26 2.84 41.24
N GLY A 191 -1.52 1.86 41.76
CA GLY A 191 -0.22 1.47 41.20
C GLY A 191 -0.29 0.66 39.95
N THR A 192 -1.49 0.12 39.63
CA THR A 192 -1.69 -0.82 38.51
C THR A 192 -2.15 -0.08 37.26
N LEU A 193 -1.39 -0.23 36.18
CA LEU A 193 -1.70 0.25 34.86
C LEU A 193 -2.07 -0.93 33.95
N THR A 194 -3.25 -0.89 33.36
CA THR A 194 -3.65 -1.84 32.32
C THR A 194 -3.28 -1.32 30.94
N VAL A 195 -2.52 -2.12 30.20
CA VAL A 195 -2.18 -1.83 28.81
C VAL A 195 -3.17 -2.56 27.90
N ASN A 196 -3.88 -1.80 27.08
CA ASN A 196 -4.91 -2.30 26.20
C ASN A 196 -4.43 -2.37 24.74
N ALA A 197 -5.08 -3.23 23.95
CA ALA A 197 -4.86 -3.32 22.50
C ALA A 197 -5.30 -2.02 21.81
N PRO A 198 -4.43 -1.37 21.02
CA PRO A 198 -4.79 -0.15 20.30
C PRO A 198 -5.75 -0.44 19.14
N GLN A 199 -5.71 -1.65 18.59
CA GLN A 199 -6.51 -2.08 17.45
C GLN A 199 -6.85 -3.58 17.54
N THR A 200 -7.88 -3.97 16.79
CA THR A 200 -8.23 -5.39 16.62
C THR A 200 -7.18 -6.10 15.75
N GLY A 201 -6.73 -7.27 16.19
CA GLY A 201 -5.70 -8.05 15.51
C GLY A 201 -5.41 -9.36 16.21
N SER A 202 -4.35 -10.03 15.78
CA SER A 202 -3.82 -11.24 16.43
C SER A 202 -2.48 -10.94 17.09
N VAL A 203 -2.23 -11.58 18.22
CA VAL A 203 -0.95 -11.51 18.95
C VAL A 203 0.09 -12.36 18.22
N VAL A 204 1.05 -11.70 17.57
CA VAL A 204 2.13 -12.42 16.83
C VAL A 204 3.35 -12.69 17.70
N GLU A 205 3.62 -11.81 18.64
CA GLU A 205 4.78 -11.92 19.53
C GLU A 205 4.49 -11.30 20.88
N ILE A 206 5.02 -11.90 21.93
CA ILE A 206 5.02 -11.36 23.28
C ILE A 206 6.49 -11.26 23.70
N ALA A 207 6.94 -10.04 23.96
CA ALA A 207 8.35 -9.74 24.27
C ALA A 207 8.64 -9.70 25.78
N VAL A 208 7.64 -9.95 26.62
CA VAL A 208 7.73 -9.79 28.09
C VAL A 208 7.17 -10.99 28.83
N SER A 209 7.60 -11.13 30.10
CA SER A 209 7.11 -12.19 31.01
C SER A 209 6.61 -11.58 32.33
N PRO A 210 5.65 -12.22 33.01
CA PRO A 210 5.24 -11.82 34.37
C PRO A 210 6.45 -11.78 35.31
N GLY A 211 6.50 -10.75 36.17
CA GLY A 211 7.63 -10.47 37.06
C GLY A 211 8.79 -9.67 36.45
N GLN A 212 8.80 -9.47 35.13
CA GLN A 212 9.84 -8.70 34.46
C GLN A 212 9.69 -7.20 34.73
N ARG A 213 10.82 -6.51 35.05
CA ARG A 213 10.89 -5.06 35.10
C ARG A 213 11.19 -4.50 33.72
N LEU A 214 10.49 -3.43 33.37
CA LEU A 214 10.56 -2.77 32.09
C LEU A 214 10.86 -1.30 32.23
N GLU A 215 11.68 -0.79 31.34
CA GLU A 215 11.88 0.65 31.14
C GLU A 215 10.76 1.23 30.28
N GLN A 216 10.59 2.55 30.33
CA GLN A 216 9.65 3.26 29.47
C GLN A 216 9.93 2.96 27.98
N SER A 217 8.89 2.82 27.20
CA SER A 217 8.93 2.49 25.75
C SER A 217 9.44 1.08 25.41
N ALA A 218 9.66 0.20 26.40
CA ALA A 218 10.00 -1.19 26.15
C ALA A 218 8.85 -1.89 25.36
N PRO A 219 9.15 -2.71 24.33
CA PRO A 219 8.16 -3.43 23.58
C PRO A 219 7.51 -4.50 24.46
N LEU A 220 6.19 -4.62 24.38
CA LEU A 220 5.39 -5.57 25.16
C LEU A 220 4.84 -6.68 24.27
N VAL A 221 4.05 -6.31 23.29
CA VAL A 221 3.30 -7.22 22.42
C VAL A 221 3.32 -6.68 20.98
N LYS A 222 3.51 -7.57 20.01
CA LYS A 222 3.25 -7.25 18.61
C LYS A 222 1.89 -7.78 18.21
N LEU A 223 1.07 -6.90 17.68
CA LEU A 223 -0.25 -7.20 17.12
C LEU A 223 -0.17 -7.09 15.60
N ALA A 224 -0.89 -7.96 14.90
CA ALA A 224 -0.97 -7.92 13.45
C ALA A 224 -2.39 -8.17 12.96
N ARG A 225 -2.78 -7.48 11.89
CA ARG A 225 -3.93 -7.88 11.09
C ARG A 225 -3.45 -8.90 10.06
N LEU A 226 -4.05 -10.08 10.07
CA LEU A 226 -3.62 -11.22 9.25
C LEU A 226 -4.39 -11.36 7.93
N SER A 227 -5.12 -10.33 7.52
CA SER A 227 -5.79 -10.27 6.21
C SER A 227 -5.93 -8.82 5.76
N PRO A 228 -5.52 -8.49 4.51
CA PRO A 228 -4.75 -9.35 3.61
C PRO A 228 -3.31 -9.59 4.09
N LEU A 229 -2.64 -10.61 3.56
CA LEU A 229 -1.19 -10.83 3.72
C LEU A 229 -0.46 -10.45 2.43
N TRP A 230 0.85 -10.29 2.51
CA TRP A 230 1.70 -10.16 1.33
C TRP A 230 2.45 -11.46 1.07
N ALA A 231 2.49 -11.85 -0.21
CA ALA A 231 3.44 -12.83 -0.73
C ALA A 231 4.61 -12.07 -1.36
N GLU A 232 5.78 -12.20 -0.78
CA GLU A 232 7.03 -11.65 -1.30
C GLU A 232 7.74 -12.73 -2.13
N ILE A 233 7.84 -12.47 -3.43
CA ILE A 233 8.27 -13.43 -4.44
C ILE A 233 9.57 -12.93 -5.03
N ALA A 234 10.62 -13.75 -4.99
CA ALA A 234 11.91 -13.46 -5.60
C ALA A 234 11.92 -14.00 -7.04
N ILE A 235 11.86 -13.09 -8.03
CA ILE A 235 11.78 -13.46 -9.45
C ILE A 235 13.10 -13.12 -10.14
N PRO A 236 13.72 -14.07 -10.89
CA PRO A 236 14.90 -13.77 -11.68
C PRO A 236 14.68 -12.59 -12.64
N ALA A 237 15.67 -11.69 -12.71
CA ALA A 237 15.56 -10.46 -13.51
C ALA A 237 15.23 -10.74 -14.99
N ALA A 238 15.65 -11.88 -15.52
CA ALA A 238 15.34 -12.30 -16.89
C ALA A 238 13.83 -12.50 -17.13
N ASN A 239 13.09 -12.92 -16.10
CA ASN A 239 11.68 -13.30 -16.21
C ASN A 239 10.71 -12.17 -15.84
N ILE A 240 11.23 -11.05 -15.31
CA ILE A 240 10.38 -9.96 -14.78
C ILE A 240 9.58 -9.23 -15.88
N ARG A 241 10.08 -9.20 -17.11
CA ARG A 241 9.46 -8.49 -18.23
C ARG A 241 8.04 -8.94 -18.55
N ALA A 242 7.73 -10.21 -18.25
CA ALA A 242 6.41 -10.80 -18.49
C ALA A 242 5.40 -10.50 -17.37
N ILE A 243 5.85 -9.99 -16.21
CA ILE A 243 5.00 -9.79 -15.05
C ILE A 243 4.61 -8.31 -14.94
N ARG A 244 3.33 -8.06 -14.65
CA ARG A 244 2.78 -6.71 -14.55
C ARG A 244 2.12 -6.49 -13.19
N THR A 245 2.07 -5.25 -12.75
CA THR A 245 1.23 -4.87 -11.61
C THR A 245 -0.23 -5.17 -11.94
N GLY A 246 -0.98 -5.72 -10.98
CA GLY A 246 -2.34 -6.21 -11.18
C GLY A 246 -2.43 -7.67 -11.64
N ALA A 247 -1.31 -8.29 -12.03
CA ALA A 247 -1.29 -9.70 -12.43
C ALA A 247 -1.83 -10.59 -11.32
N ARG A 248 -2.59 -11.61 -11.71
CA ARG A 248 -3.16 -12.61 -10.81
C ARG A 248 -2.05 -13.48 -10.24
N VAL A 249 -2.13 -13.77 -8.94
CA VAL A 249 -1.20 -14.63 -8.22
C VAL A 249 -1.98 -15.77 -7.60
N GLU A 250 -1.61 -16.98 -7.90
CA GLU A 250 -2.18 -18.18 -7.32
C GLU A 250 -1.18 -18.81 -6.35
N VAL A 251 -1.60 -18.97 -5.11
CA VAL A 251 -0.81 -19.64 -4.07
C VAL A 251 -1.21 -21.12 -4.06
N GLU A 252 -0.25 -22.00 -4.20
CA GLU A 252 -0.48 -23.45 -4.25
C GLU A 252 -1.20 -23.93 -2.97
N GLY A 253 -2.28 -24.70 -3.17
CA GLY A 253 -3.11 -25.17 -2.04
C GLY A 253 -4.06 -24.11 -1.47
N TYR A 254 -4.14 -22.92 -2.06
CA TYR A 254 -5.00 -21.84 -1.59
C TYR A 254 -5.98 -21.37 -2.67
N ALA A 255 -7.27 -21.39 -2.36
CA ALA A 255 -8.31 -21.14 -3.36
C ALA A 255 -8.48 -19.67 -3.79
N THR A 256 -8.11 -18.73 -2.91
CA THR A 256 -8.33 -17.30 -3.18
C THR A 256 -7.10 -16.70 -3.85
N PRO A 257 -7.20 -16.21 -5.10
CA PRO A 257 -6.08 -15.60 -5.77
C PRO A 257 -5.73 -14.25 -5.15
N GLY A 258 -4.43 -13.93 -5.17
CA GLY A 258 -3.89 -12.61 -4.89
C GLY A 258 -3.68 -11.80 -6.17
N ARG A 259 -3.13 -10.59 -6.00
CA ARG A 259 -2.74 -9.68 -7.09
C ARG A 259 -1.39 -9.06 -6.82
N VAL A 260 -0.58 -8.91 -7.86
CA VAL A 260 0.68 -8.16 -7.78
C VAL A 260 0.39 -6.69 -7.51
N VAL A 261 0.92 -6.19 -6.40
CA VAL A 261 0.76 -4.77 -5.98
C VAL A 261 2.03 -3.97 -6.18
N LEU A 262 3.19 -4.63 -6.21
CA LEU A 262 4.48 -3.99 -6.38
C LEU A 262 5.43 -4.89 -7.15
N ILE A 263 6.18 -4.29 -8.07
CA ILE A 263 7.39 -4.85 -8.68
C ILE A 263 8.52 -3.89 -8.30
N SER A 264 9.55 -4.39 -7.63
CA SER A 264 10.69 -3.57 -7.22
C SER A 264 11.47 -3.09 -8.45
N GLU A 265 11.95 -1.85 -8.40
CA GLU A 265 12.85 -1.30 -9.41
C GLU A 265 14.32 -1.70 -9.15
N THR A 266 14.59 -2.31 -7.99
CA THR A 266 15.92 -2.72 -7.59
C THR A 266 16.09 -4.23 -7.68
N THR A 267 17.25 -4.67 -8.14
CA THR A 267 17.66 -6.08 -8.16
C THR A 267 18.50 -6.37 -6.93
N ASP A 268 18.20 -7.46 -6.26
CA ASP A 268 19.09 -8.00 -5.22
C ASP A 268 20.39 -8.52 -5.89
N ALA A 269 21.52 -7.92 -5.50
CA ALA A 269 22.81 -8.20 -6.15
C ALA A 269 23.31 -9.63 -5.86
N ALA A 270 22.95 -10.21 -4.72
CA ALA A 270 23.42 -11.55 -4.32
C ALA A 270 22.65 -12.65 -5.05
N THR A 271 21.34 -12.48 -5.20
CA THR A 271 20.44 -13.49 -5.79
C THR A 271 20.09 -13.22 -7.24
N GLN A 272 20.40 -12.04 -7.78
CA GLN A 272 20.01 -11.55 -9.12
C GLN A 272 18.50 -11.63 -9.35
N THR A 273 17.72 -11.42 -8.27
CA THR A 273 16.26 -11.44 -8.32
C THR A 273 15.68 -10.04 -8.08
N ILE A 274 14.47 -9.84 -8.58
CA ILE A 274 13.64 -8.66 -8.34
C ILE A 274 12.50 -9.08 -7.42
N LEU A 275 12.29 -8.30 -6.36
CA LEU A 275 11.19 -8.54 -5.44
C LEU A 275 9.86 -8.16 -6.08
N VAL A 276 8.96 -9.12 -6.19
CA VAL A 276 7.55 -8.91 -6.55
C VAL A 276 6.70 -9.15 -5.32
N ARG A 277 5.84 -8.22 -5.00
CA ARG A 277 4.92 -8.31 -3.87
C ARG A 277 3.50 -8.45 -4.37
N ALA A 278 2.82 -9.48 -3.90
CA ALA A 278 1.41 -9.71 -4.16
C ALA A 278 0.60 -9.60 -2.88
N GLU A 279 -0.56 -8.99 -2.96
CA GLU A 279 -1.54 -8.95 -1.89
C GLU A 279 -2.47 -10.16 -2.02
N VAL A 280 -2.59 -10.94 -0.95
CA VAL A 280 -3.38 -12.17 -0.90
C VAL A 280 -4.40 -12.05 0.24
N PRO A 281 -5.71 -12.06 -0.05
CA PRO A 281 -6.74 -12.11 0.98
C PRO A 281 -6.57 -13.39 1.81
N ASN A 282 -6.59 -13.31 3.13
CA ASN A 282 -6.37 -14.47 3.99
C ASN A 282 -7.62 -14.85 4.78
N SER A 283 -8.13 -16.04 4.56
CA SER A 283 -9.24 -16.66 5.32
C SER A 283 -8.77 -17.46 6.55
N GLY A 284 -7.50 -17.34 6.92
CA GLY A 284 -6.92 -18.04 8.08
C GLY A 284 -6.09 -19.28 7.72
N GLN A 285 -5.89 -19.59 6.44
CA GLN A 285 -5.11 -20.74 5.98
C GLN A 285 -3.63 -20.40 5.74
N LEU A 286 -3.35 -19.11 5.43
CA LEU A 286 -1.98 -18.64 5.25
C LEU A 286 -1.45 -18.10 6.58
N HIS A 287 -0.21 -18.48 6.89
CA HIS A 287 0.45 -18.07 8.12
C HIS A 287 1.67 -17.20 7.81
N PRO A 288 1.82 -16.04 8.48
CA PRO A 288 3.04 -15.24 8.34
C PRO A 288 4.30 -16.05 8.67
N GLY A 289 5.34 -15.87 7.87
CA GLY A 289 6.61 -16.55 8.00
C GLY A 289 6.69 -17.88 7.24
N GLN A 290 5.58 -18.41 6.70
CA GLN A 290 5.63 -19.61 5.86
C GLN A 290 6.18 -19.28 4.47
N THR A 291 6.83 -20.28 3.86
CA THR A 291 7.14 -20.28 2.43
C THR A 291 6.02 -21.00 1.70
N ALA A 292 5.56 -20.43 0.60
CA ALA A 292 4.54 -21.01 -0.27
C ALA A 292 5.03 -20.98 -1.72
N SER A 293 4.52 -21.91 -2.53
CA SER A 293 4.75 -21.92 -3.97
C SER A 293 3.68 -21.08 -4.65
N VAL A 294 4.08 -20.16 -5.51
CA VAL A 294 3.13 -19.24 -6.20
C VAL A 294 3.34 -19.27 -7.71
N ARG A 295 2.24 -19.16 -8.45
CA ARG A 295 2.24 -18.94 -9.90
C ARG A 295 1.67 -17.56 -10.18
N LEU A 296 2.29 -16.83 -11.12
CA LEU A 296 1.83 -15.52 -11.57
C LEU A 296 1.26 -15.65 -12.96
N SER A 297 0.15 -14.94 -13.23
CA SER A 297 -0.34 -14.77 -14.58
C SER A 297 0.53 -13.76 -15.34
N PHE A 298 0.78 -14.01 -16.60
CA PHE A 298 1.40 -13.02 -17.50
C PHE A 298 0.41 -11.92 -17.90
N LEU A 299 -0.88 -12.19 -17.76
CA LEU A 299 -1.96 -11.34 -18.23
C LEU A 299 -2.48 -10.44 -17.09
N SER A 300 -2.89 -9.24 -17.46
CA SER A 300 -3.76 -8.42 -16.63
C SER A 300 -5.19 -8.99 -16.64
N GLU A 301 -5.99 -8.62 -15.64
CA GLU A 301 -7.38 -9.06 -15.55
C GLU A 301 -8.17 -8.62 -16.80
N GLY A 302 -8.79 -9.58 -17.51
CA GLY A 302 -9.54 -9.35 -18.74
C GLY A 302 -8.76 -9.51 -20.04
N GLU A 303 -7.44 -9.71 -19.99
CA GLU A 303 -6.65 -10.09 -21.16
C GLU A 303 -6.75 -11.60 -21.40
N SER A 304 -6.65 -12.00 -22.67
CA SER A 304 -6.66 -13.40 -23.09
C SER A 304 -5.32 -13.82 -23.65
N ALA A 305 -4.91 -15.03 -23.35
CA ALA A 305 -3.77 -15.69 -23.96
C ALA A 305 -4.23 -16.62 -25.09
N TRP A 306 -3.46 -16.65 -26.14
CA TRP A 306 -3.75 -17.41 -27.34
C TRP A 306 -2.56 -18.26 -27.71
N GLU A 307 -2.81 -19.53 -27.96
CA GLU A 307 -1.80 -20.48 -28.44
C GLU A 307 -1.89 -20.58 -29.95
N ILE A 308 -0.75 -20.43 -30.62
CA ILE A 308 -0.61 -20.62 -32.07
C ILE A 308 0.66 -21.44 -32.36
N PRO A 309 0.76 -22.11 -33.48
CA PRO A 309 2.00 -22.75 -33.94
C PRO A 309 3.15 -21.73 -34.01
N TYR A 310 4.36 -22.16 -33.59
CA TYR A 310 5.57 -21.32 -33.60
C TYR A 310 5.83 -20.70 -34.99
N SER A 311 5.49 -21.43 -36.05
CA SER A 311 5.65 -20.98 -37.44
C SER A 311 4.82 -19.72 -37.80
N GLY A 312 3.78 -19.38 -37.01
CA GLY A 312 2.98 -18.16 -37.19
C GLY A 312 3.60 -16.89 -36.60
N LEU A 313 4.61 -17.04 -35.77
CA LEU A 313 5.27 -15.91 -35.11
C LEU A 313 6.30 -15.24 -36.01
N VAL A 314 6.24 -13.92 -36.11
CA VAL A 314 7.21 -13.10 -36.83
C VAL A 314 7.95 -12.22 -35.79
N ARG A 315 9.28 -12.37 -35.72
CA ARG A 315 10.13 -11.53 -34.88
C ARG A 315 10.82 -10.46 -35.71
N ARG A 316 10.78 -9.20 -35.23
CA ARG A 316 11.50 -8.08 -35.82
C ARG A 316 12.16 -7.28 -34.67
N GLY A 317 13.46 -7.51 -34.44
CA GLY A 317 14.14 -7.03 -33.27
C GLY A 317 13.56 -7.63 -31.97
N GLU A 318 13.20 -6.79 -31.01
CA GLU A 318 12.57 -7.22 -29.75
C GLU A 318 11.04 -7.35 -29.83
N GLN A 319 10.44 -7.00 -30.96
CA GLN A 319 8.98 -7.02 -31.15
C GLN A 319 8.54 -8.31 -31.84
N SER A 320 7.38 -8.81 -31.40
CA SER A 320 6.73 -9.99 -31.97
C SER A 320 5.44 -9.58 -32.69
N TRP A 321 5.20 -10.22 -33.83
CA TRP A 321 4.09 -9.91 -34.70
C TRP A 321 3.47 -11.19 -35.26
N ILE A 322 2.22 -11.11 -35.69
CA ILE A 322 1.52 -12.16 -36.43
C ILE A 322 0.84 -11.57 -37.66
N PHE A 323 0.57 -12.39 -38.64
CA PHE A 323 -0.28 -12.01 -39.76
C PHE A 323 -1.70 -12.51 -39.50
N LYS A 324 -2.62 -11.60 -39.21
CA LYS A 324 -4.05 -11.85 -39.02
C LYS A 324 -4.76 -11.70 -40.33
N ALA A 325 -5.59 -12.70 -40.72
CA ALA A 325 -6.42 -12.61 -41.88
C ALA A 325 -7.54 -11.56 -41.70
N ILE A 326 -7.76 -10.79 -42.71
CA ILE A 326 -8.84 -9.80 -42.84
C ILE A 326 -9.56 -10.00 -44.14
N GLU A 327 -10.70 -9.35 -44.35
CA GLU A 327 -11.44 -9.43 -45.60
C GLU A 327 -10.56 -8.93 -46.77
N GLY A 328 -10.20 -9.86 -47.68
CA GLY A 328 -9.40 -9.58 -48.85
C GLY A 328 -7.87 -9.49 -48.59
N GLY A 329 -7.35 -10.08 -47.52
CA GLY A 329 -5.90 -10.11 -47.31
C GLY A 329 -5.42 -10.40 -45.88
N PHE A 330 -4.30 -9.80 -45.52
CA PHE A 330 -3.68 -9.99 -44.19
C PHE A 330 -3.23 -8.65 -43.59
N ARG A 331 -3.31 -8.57 -42.27
CA ARG A 331 -2.81 -7.43 -41.49
C ARG A 331 -1.73 -7.88 -40.54
N LEU A 332 -0.65 -7.10 -40.40
CA LEU A 332 0.39 -7.34 -39.45
C LEU A 332 -0.06 -6.79 -38.06
N VAL A 333 -0.16 -7.65 -37.05
CA VAL A 333 -0.62 -7.30 -35.70
C VAL A 333 0.52 -7.52 -34.72
N SER A 334 0.80 -6.51 -33.92
CA SER A 334 1.78 -6.61 -32.82
C SER A 334 1.19 -7.44 -31.70
N VAL A 335 1.99 -8.36 -31.18
CA VAL A 335 1.61 -9.24 -30.08
C VAL A 335 2.72 -9.30 -29.04
N THR A 336 2.33 -9.56 -27.80
CA THR A 336 3.26 -9.81 -26.70
C THR A 336 3.47 -11.32 -26.60
N LEU A 337 4.71 -11.77 -26.71
CA LEU A 337 5.06 -13.18 -26.48
C LEU A 337 5.06 -13.44 -24.98
N LEU A 338 4.26 -14.39 -24.53
CA LEU A 338 4.12 -14.77 -23.12
C LEU A 338 4.94 -16.03 -22.79
N ALA A 339 4.88 -17.03 -23.66
CA ALA A 339 5.64 -18.25 -23.54
C ALA A 339 5.95 -18.84 -24.92
N GLU A 340 7.01 -19.61 -25.02
CA GLU A 340 7.35 -20.35 -26.23
C GLU A 340 7.81 -21.76 -25.90
N ASP A 341 7.43 -22.70 -26.75
CA ASP A 341 7.86 -24.09 -26.77
C ASP A 341 8.35 -24.44 -28.19
N GLN A 342 8.81 -25.69 -28.40
CA GLN A 342 9.35 -26.13 -29.71
C GLN A 342 8.32 -26.03 -30.84
N ASP A 343 7.06 -26.30 -30.58
CA ASP A 343 6.00 -26.37 -31.56
C ASP A 343 5.00 -25.22 -31.53
N HIS A 344 4.82 -24.58 -30.35
CA HIS A 344 3.78 -23.57 -30.11
C HIS A 344 4.31 -22.34 -29.38
N VAL A 345 3.60 -21.24 -29.54
CA VAL A 345 3.81 -19.99 -28.79
C VAL A 345 2.52 -19.52 -28.18
N VAL A 346 2.60 -19.00 -26.95
CA VAL A 346 1.51 -18.33 -26.27
C VAL A 346 1.72 -16.84 -26.40
N ILE A 347 0.73 -16.15 -26.95
CA ILE A 347 0.76 -14.72 -27.22
C ILE A 347 -0.44 -13.99 -26.62
N SER A 348 -0.29 -12.72 -26.31
CA SER A 348 -1.37 -11.80 -25.98
C SER A 348 -1.41 -10.65 -26.97
N GLY A 349 -2.61 -10.19 -27.33
CA GLY A 349 -2.80 -9.11 -28.28
C GLY A 349 -4.26 -8.95 -28.70
N PRO A 350 -4.54 -8.03 -29.66
CA PRO A 350 -5.90 -7.76 -30.13
C PRO A 350 -6.37 -8.84 -31.12
N ILE A 351 -6.47 -10.08 -30.63
CA ILE A 351 -6.91 -11.26 -31.35
C ILE A 351 -7.97 -12.01 -30.55
N SER A 352 -8.79 -12.80 -31.27
CA SER A 352 -9.87 -13.59 -30.69
C SER A 352 -9.87 -15.00 -31.28
N ASP A 353 -10.68 -15.88 -30.71
CA ASP A 353 -10.91 -17.25 -31.19
C ASP A 353 -11.51 -17.34 -32.62
N LYS A 354 -12.13 -16.23 -33.08
CA LYS A 354 -12.75 -16.13 -34.41
C LYS A 354 -11.79 -15.66 -35.50
N ASP A 355 -10.63 -15.16 -35.09
CA ASP A 355 -9.63 -14.67 -36.03
C ASP A 355 -8.83 -15.82 -36.61
N GLU A 356 -8.32 -15.60 -37.82
CA GLU A 356 -7.42 -16.55 -38.48
C GLU A 356 -6.01 -15.97 -38.56
N VAL A 357 -5.02 -16.77 -38.17
CA VAL A 357 -3.60 -16.39 -38.16
C VAL A 357 -2.83 -17.24 -39.15
N ALA A 358 -2.03 -16.59 -40.02
CA ALA A 358 -1.20 -17.32 -40.97
C ALA A 358 -0.07 -18.08 -40.27
N ILE A 359 0.08 -19.37 -40.60
CA ILE A 359 1.11 -20.27 -40.07
C ILE A 359 2.04 -20.81 -41.13
N ALA A 360 1.74 -20.63 -42.41
CA ALA A 360 2.59 -20.96 -43.54
C ALA A 360 2.56 -19.84 -44.57
N GLY A 361 3.56 -19.76 -45.45
CA GLY A 361 3.70 -18.67 -46.39
C GLY A 361 4.19 -17.34 -45.80
N ILE A 362 4.65 -17.33 -44.55
CA ILE A 362 5.08 -16.14 -43.81
C ILE A 362 6.19 -15.36 -44.53
N SER A 363 7.13 -16.08 -45.19
CA SER A 363 8.23 -15.44 -45.93
C SER A 363 7.70 -14.67 -47.13
N ALA A 364 6.66 -15.15 -47.82
CA ALA A 364 6.03 -14.47 -48.92
C ALA A 364 5.29 -13.19 -48.43
N LEU A 365 4.52 -13.29 -47.33
CA LEU A 365 3.87 -12.15 -46.70
C LEU A 365 4.88 -11.07 -46.27
N ARG A 366 6.00 -11.47 -45.69
CA ARG A 366 7.11 -10.53 -45.37
C ARG A 366 7.70 -9.86 -46.59
N GLY A 367 7.86 -10.59 -47.68
CA GLY A 367 8.36 -10.06 -48.95
C GLY A 367 7.41 -9.02 -49.58
N ILE A 368 6.10 -9.24 -49.49
CA ILE A 368 5.08 -8.29 -49.92
C ILE A 368 5.10 -7.04 -49.03
N LEU A 369 5.14 -7.21 -47.75
CA LEU A 369 5.21 -6.10 -46.77
C LEU A 369 6.44 -5.21 -47.01
N SER A 370 7.62 -5.82 -47.23
CA SER A 370 8.85 -5.06 -47.51
C SER A 370 8.80 -4.27 -48.81
N ARG A 371 8.04 -4.71 -49.80
CA ARG A 371 7.83 -3.98 -51.06
C ARG A 371 6.85 -2.82 -50.89
N LEU A 372 5.82 -2.98 -50.05
CA LEU A 372 4.87 -1.91 -49.73
C LEU A 372 5.55 -0.79 -48.94
N GLY A 373 6.45 -1.13 -47.99
CA GLY A 373 7.21 -0.14 -47.22
C GLY A 373 8.39 0.53 -47.97
N ALA A 374 8.86 -0.02 -49.08
CA ALA A 374 9.92 0.58 -49.90
C ALA A 374 9.39 1.52 -50.99
N GLY A 375 8.08 1.69 -51.11
CA GLY A 375 7.42 2.54 -52.10
C GLY A 375 6.93 3.89 -51.53
N GLN A 376 7.32 4.30 -50.35
CA GLN A 376 7.04 5.64 -49.79
C GLN A 376 8.32 6.46 -49.61
#